data_eba3e0a139205b69cb731c3052615f48
#
_entry.id   eba3e0a139205b69cb731c3052615f48
#
_cell.length_a   1.000
_cell.length_b   1.000
_cell.length_c   1.000
_cell.angle_alpha   90.00
_cell.angle_beta   90.00
_cell.angle_gamma   90.00
#
_symmetry.space_group_name_H-M   'P 1'
#
loop_
_entity.id
_entity.type
_entity.pdbx_description
1 polymer ?
#
loop_
_entity_poly.entity_id
_entity_poly.type
_entity_poly.pdbx_seq_one_letter_code
_entity_poly.pdbx_strand_id
1 'polypeptide(L)'
;MGETPKTALPSQDRAASLFPVPSSLCYMSILPEILWLNVSPSFLRFDQPLIRYLSKQKRIGQWEYRQNQDEPTSLDIALTLLHDYLKASDHPIHLVGHSTAGLVGLLYSRKYPEKVKSLTLLSVGVNPAVDWQAHYYVQLQLLPCTRQVLLSQMVKSLFGHHNHRITKGLVTILEQDLAFSPSPHSLYKRVSVPPKAVQVPLMVCGCKDDIIVDSNALQGWKSWFKECDRLWEYPEGGHFCHYFHPNRVGRQIVRFWESLSSPVPEPLAISS
;
A
#
# COMPACT_ATOMS: atom_id res chain seq x y z
N MET A 1 16.28 7.16 72.22
CA MET A 1 15.32 8.20 72.56
C MET A 1 15.36 9.22 71.43
N GLY A 2 14.28 9.40 70.72
CA GLY A 2 14.21 10.31 69.59
C GLY A 2 12.99 10.02 68.75
N GLU A 3 11.87 10.60 69.16
CA GLU A 3 10.57 10.43 68.54
C GLU A 3 10.51 11.08 67.15
N THR A 4 9.91 10.41 66.17
CA THR A 4 9.55 10.95 64.85
C THR A 4 8.20 11.65 64.95
N PRO A 5 8.03 12.85 64.41
CA PRO A 5 6.72 13.50 64.32
C PRO A 5 5.94 12.97 63.11
N LYS A 6 4.70 12.57 63.39
CA LYS A 6 3.66 12.30 62.39
C LYS A 6 3.21 13.59 61.77
N THR A 7 3.35 13.72 60.46
CA THR A 7 2.74 14.80 59.69
C THR A 7 1.41 14.32 59.10
N ALA A 8 0.32 14.92 59.55
CA ALA A 8 -1.01 14.70 59.01
C ALA A 8 -1.18 15.38 57.64
N LEU A 9 -1.78 14.67 56.69
CA LEU A 9 -2.23 15.21 55.41
C LEU A 9 -3.56 15.97 55.63
N PRO A 10 -3.72 17.17 55.06
CA PRO A 10 -5.00 17.85 55.04
C PRO A 10 -5.92 17.29 53.94
N SER A 11 -7.16 17.05 54.32
CA SER A 11 -8.29 16.78 53.44
C SER A 11 -8.52 17.95 52.49
N GLN A 12 -8.52 17.68 51.21
CA GLN A 12 -8.99 18.62 50.17
C GLN A 12 -10.31 18.13 49.58
N ASP A 13 -11.38 18.56 50.22
CA ASP A 13 -12.66 18.76 49.55
C ASP A 13 -12.52 19.92 48.59
N ARG A 14 -12.52 19.64 47.30
CA ARG A 14 -12.77 20.63 46.26
C ARG A 14 -13.92 20.18 45.40
N ALA A 15 -14.99 20.93 45.53
CA ALA A 15 -16.17 20.91 44.70
C ALA A 15 -15.83 20.78 43.24
N ALA A 16 -16.30 19.72 42.58
CA ALA A 16 -16.29 19.56 41.16
C ALA A 16 -17.20 20.61 40.54
N SER A 17 -16.60 21.58 39.86
CA SER A 17 -17.27 22.52 38.97
C SER A 17 -17.89 21.72 37.83
N LEU A 18 -19.22 21.63 37.83
CA LEU A 18 -20.05 21.12 36.76
C LEU A 18 -20.01 22.14 35.59
N PHE A 19 -19.02 22.03 34.73
CA PHE A 19 -19.17 22.58 33.39
C PHE A 19 -19.94 21.54 32.56
N PRO A 20 -21.00 21.94 31.83
CA PRO A 20 -21.67 21.05 30.92
C PRO A 20 -20.66 20.64 29.84
N VAL A 21 -20.33 19.36 29.79
CA VAL A 21 -19.62 18.76 28.67
C VAL A 21 -20.46 19.06 27.43
N PRO A 22 -19.99 19.79 26.43
CA PRO A 22 -20.75 20.01 25.21
C PRO A 22 -21.05 18.64 24.63
N SER A 23 -22.34 18.38 24.45
CA SER A 23 -22.90 17.22 23.77
C SER A 23 -22.03 16.93 22.57
N SER A 24 -21.50 15.71 22.50
CA SER A 24 -20.69 15.21 21.42
C SER A 24 -21.38 15.54 20.10
N LEU A 25 -20.90 16.59 19.42
CA LEU A 25 -21.00 16.67 17.99
C LEU A 25 -20.34 15.39 17.50
N CYS A 26 -21.18 14.45 17.09
CA CYS A 26 -20.79 13.26 16.35
C CYS A 26 -20.11 13.79 15.08
N TYR A 27 -18.81 14.04 15.14
CA TYR A 27 -18.00 14.15 13.96
C TYR A 27 -18.08 12.76 13.34
N MET A 28 -19.09 12.55 12.50
CA MET A 28 -19.03 11.50 11.49
C MET A 28 -17.75 11.82 10.71
N SER A 29 -16.67 11.17 11.07
CA SER A 29 -15.46 11.20 10.27
C SER A 29 -15.84 10.53 8.97
N ILE A 30 -16.16 11.38 7.97
CA ILE A 30 -16.52 10.90 6.65
C ILE A 30 -15.28 10.22 6.12
N LEU A 31 -15.22 8.89 6.24
CA LEU A 31 -14.12 8.08 5.74
C LEU A 31 -13.90 8.39 4.26
N PRO A 32 -12.67 8.38 3.78
CA PRO A 32 -12.38 8.64 2.38
C PRO A 32 -13.00 7.58 1.49
N GLU A 33 -13.32 7.92 0.24
CA GLU A 33 -13.80 6.95 -0.75
C GLU A 33 -12.68 6.03 -1.25
N ILE A 34 -11.45 6.54 -1.21
CA ILE A 34 -10.23 5.85 -1.62
C ILE A 34 -9.26 5.85 -0.45
N LEU A 35 -8.64 4.72 -0.18
CA LEU A 35 -7.53 4.61 0.74
C LEU A 35 -6.26 4.22 -0.01
N TRP A 36 -5.31 5.12 -0.05
CA TRP A 36 -3.96 4.83 -0.49
C TRP A 36 -3.20 4.12 0.62
N LEU A 37 -2.73 2.92 0.33
CA LEU A 37 -1.92 2.14 1.26
C LEU A 37 -0.44 2.45 1.06
N ASN A 38 0.27 2.70 2.15
CA ASN A 38 1.71 2.90 2.15
C ASN A 38 2.35 2.12 3.31
N VAL A 39 3.26 1.23 2.98
CA VAL A 39 4.11 0.52 3.95
C VAL A 39 5.60 0.78 3.70
N SER A 40 5.91 1.66 2.74
CA SER A 40 7.24 2.10 2.37
C SER A 40 7.33 3.63 2.44
N PRO A 41 7.41 4.21 3.64
CA PRO A 41 7.37 5.67 3.84
C PRO A 41 8.44 6.44 3.06
N SER A 42 9.61 5.82 2.83
CA SER A 42 10.69 6.37 2.01
C SER A 42 10.27 6.60 0.55
N PHE A 43 9.30 5.83 0.04
CA PHE A 43 8.78 5.92 -1.33
C PHE A 43 7.56 6.83 -1.50
N LEU A 44 6.98 7.34 -0.41
CA LEU A 44 5.77 8.16 -0.46
C LEU A 44 5.85 9.35 -1.44
N ARG A 45 7.06 9.92 -1.62
CA ARG A 45 7.29 11.00 -2.61
C ARG A 45 6.98 10.59 -4.04
N PHE A 46 7.16 9.32 -4.38
CA PHE A 46 6.90 8.79 -5.73
C PHE A 46 5.41 8.51 -5.94
N ASP A 47 4.65 8.32 -4.88
CA ASP A 47 3.20 8.12 -4.92
C ASP A 47 2.44 9.44 -5.12
N GLN A 48 3.00 10.55 -4.61
CA GLN A 48 2.33 11.86 -4.54
C GLN A 48 1.78 12.38 -5.88
N PRO A 49 2.45 12.20 -7.04
CA PRO A 49 1.90 12.66 -8.32
C PRO A 49 0.56 11.98 -8.67
N LEU A 50 0.45 10.66 -8.44
CA LEU A 50 -0.79 9.93 -8.70
C LEU A 50 -1.85 10.24 -7.63
N ILE A 51 -1.48 10.30 -6.36
CA ILE A 51 -2.39 10.70 -5.27
C ILE A 51 -3.03 12.06 -5.59
N ARG A 52 -2.24 13.06 -5.99
CA ARG A 52 -2.73 14.39 -6.39
C ARG A 52 -3.64 14.36 -7.63
N TYR A 53 -3.41 13.44 -8.56
CA TYR A 53 -4.30 13.26 -9.71
C TYR A 53 -5.65 12.70 -9.25
N LEU A 54 -5.65 11.63 -8.46
CA LEU A 54 -6.85 10.95 -8.00
C LEU A 54 -7.68 11.80 -7.01
N SER A 55 -7.03 12.64 -6.19
CA SER A 55 -7.71 13.52 -5.23
C SER A 55 -8.58 14.60 -5.88
N LYS A 56 -8.40 14.86 -7.18
CA LYS A 56 -9.27 15.75 -7.97
C LYS A 56 -10.61 15.09 -8.34
N GLN A 57 -10.69 13.76 -8.23
CA GLN A 57 -11.85 12.98 -8.63
C GLN A 57 -12.68 12.51 -7.45
N LYS A 58 -12.02 12.08 -6.37
CA LYS A 58 -12.64 11.50 -5.18
C LYS A 58 -11.84 11.84 -3.92
N ARG A 59 -12.50 11.79 -2.78
CA ARG A 59 -11.83 11.96 -1.48
C ARG A 59 -10.90 10.79 -1.23
N ILE A 60 -9.61 11.09 -1.08
CA ILE A 60 -8.55 10.12 -0.85
C ILE A 60 -7.94 10.30 0.55
N GLY A 61 -7.89 9.23 1.30
CA GLY A 61 -7.11 9.13 2.52
C GLY A 61 -5.80 8.38 2.26
N GLN A 62 -4.82 8.62 3.11
CA GLN A 62 -3.56 7.89 3.08
C GLN A 62 -3.44 7.14 4.41
N TRP A 63 -3.21 5.84 4.32
CA TRP A 63 -2.90 5.00 5.45
C TRP A 63 -1.43 4.58 5.36
N GLU A 64 -0.67 4.85 6.42
CA GLU A 64 0.75 4.57 6.49
C GLU A 64 1.04 3.60 7.63
N TYR A 65 1.82 2.57 7.33
CA TYR A 65 2.47 1.72 8.31
C TYR A 65 3.99 1.89 8.21
N ARG A 66 4.63 2.11 9.34
CA ARG A 66 6.07 2.18 9.48
C ARG A 66 6.53 1.12 10.45
N GLN A 67 7.43 0.26 10.02
CA GLN A 67 8.05 -0.72 10.88
C GLN A 67 9.13 -0.07 11.74
N ASN A 68 9.19 -0.43 13.02
CA ASN A 68 10.31 -0.07 13.88
C ASN A 68 11.48 -1.03 13.66
N GLN A 69 12.71 -0.56 13.89
CA GLN A 69 13.91 -1.39 13.67
C GLN A 69 13.99 -2.62 14.57
N ASP A 70 13.40 -2.54 15.75
CA ASP A 70 13.40 -3.60 16.76
C ASP A 70 12.21 -4.58 16.59
N GLU A 71 11.33 -4.34 15.61
CA GLU A 71 10.20 -5.22 15.33
C GLU A 71 10.57 -6.28 14.29
N PRO A 72 10.12 -7.53 14.48
CA PRO A 72 10.29 -8.54 13.43
C PRO A 72 9.49 -8.15 12.19
N THR A 73 10.08 -8.32 11.02
CA THR A 73 9.41 -8.06 9.75
C THR A 73 8.17 -8.95 9.60
N SER A 74 6.99 -8.34 9.65
CA SER A 74 5.71 -9.05 9.52
C SER A 74 4.66 -8.19 8.82
N LEU A 75 4.02 -8.75 7.80
CA LEU A 75 2.87 -8.13 7.16
C LEU A 75 1.59 -8.28 8.00
N ASP A 76 1.55 -9.21 8.95
CA ASP A 76 0.37 -9.45 9.79
C ASP A 76 0.06 -8.28 10.71
N ILE A 77 1.10 -7.59 11.19
CA ILE A 77 0.93 -6.36 12.00
C ILE A 77 0.28 -5.28 11.14
N ALA A 78 0.79 -5.05 9.94
CA ALA A 78 0.23 -4.08 8.99
C ALA A 78 -1.24 -4.43 8.66
N LEU A 79 -1.55 -5.71 8.42
CA LEU A 79 -2.92 -6.18 8.16
C LEU A 79 -3.85 -5.95 9.34
N THR A 80 -3.39 -6.20 10.56
CA THR A 80 -4.18 -5.99 11.78
C THR A 80 -4.50 -4.52 11.98
N LEU A 81 -3.51 -3.64 11.84
CA LEU A 81 -3.68 -2.19 11.98
C LEU A 81 -4.57 -1.61 10.87
N LEU A 82 -4.45 -2.12 9.63
CA LEU A 82 -5.34 -1.74 8.54
C LEU A 82 -6.78 -2.17 8.83
N HIS A 83 -6.98 -3.37 9.40
CA HIS A 83 -8.30 -3.81 9.82
C HIS A 83 -8.86 -2.94 10.93
N ASP A 84 -8.07 -2.61 11.94
CA ASP A 84 -8.49 -1.72 13.03
C ASP A 84 -8.91 -0.34 12.52
N TYR A 85 -8.24 0.17 11.50
CA TYR A 85 -8.62 1.43 10.85
C TYR A 85 -9.95 1.29 10.07
N LEU A 86 -10.14 0.19 9.34
CA LEU A 86 -11.29 0.00 8.43
C LEU A 86 -12.50 -0.66 9.08
N LYS A 87 -12.37 -1.32 10.25
CA LYS A 87 -13.50 -2.01 10.91
C LYS A 87 -14.67 -1.09 11.25
N ALA A 88 -14.39 0.17 11.55
CA ALA A 88 -15.39 1.20 11.86
C ALA A 88 -16.07 1.81 10.62
N SER A 89 -15.65 1.41 9.41
CA SER A 89 -16.28 1.89 8.18
C SER A 89 -17.61 1.19 7.94
N ASP A 90 -18.66 1.99 7.75
CA ASP A 90 -20.02 1.49 7.44
C ASP A 90 -20.18 1.09 5.97
N HIS A 91 -19.21 1.43 5.13
CA HIS A 91 -19.26 1.17 3.69
C HIS A 91 -17.88 0.71 3.15
N PRO A 92 -17.88 -0.13 2.10
CA PRO A 92 -16.63 -0.58 1.48
C PRO A 92 -15.90 0.55 0.76
N ILE A 93 -14.57 0.50 0.76
CA ILE A 93 -13.67 1.53 0.27
C ILE A 93 -12.82 1.02 -0.90
N HIS A 94 -12.43 1.90 -1.83
CA HIS A 94 -11.44 1.57 -2.86
C HIS A 94 -10.04 1.55 -2.26
N LEU A 95 -9.33 0.43 -2.36
CA LEU A 95 -7.93 0.31 -1.94
C LEU A 95 -6.99 0.48 -3.13
N VAL A 96 -5.93 1.25 -2.94
CA VAL A 96 -4.84 1.41 -3.93
C VAL A 96 -3.52 1.20 -3.22
N GLY A 97 -2.65 0.37 -3.78
CA GLY A 97 -1.32 0.14 -3.21
C GLY A 97 -0.27 -0.21 -4.27
N HIS A 98 0.96 0.26 -4.03
CA HIS A 98 2.12 -0.02 -4.88
C HIS A 98 3.01 -1.08 -4.24
N SER A 99 3.50 -2.04 -5.02
CA SER A 99 4.46 -3.06 -4.59
C SER A 99 4.01 -3.75 -3.29
N THR A 100 4.80 -3.76 -2.22
CA THR A 100 4.46 -4.41 -0.93
C THR A 100 3.18 -3.84 -0.29
N ALA A 101 2.87 -2.55 -0.46
CA ALA A 101 1.59 -1.99 -0.02
C ALA A 101 0.41 -2.57 -0.81
N GLY A 102 0.60 -2.84 -2.11
CA GLY A 102 -0.36 -3.58 -2.93
C GLY A 102 -0.56 -5.01 -2.44
N LEU A 103 0.52 -5.71 -2.04
CA LEU A 103 0.42 -7.03 -1.41
C LEU A 103 -0.40 -6.98 -0.11
N VAL A 104 -0.18 -5.98 0.76
CA VAL A 104 -1.00 -5.79 1.97
C VAL A 104 -2.47 -5.60 1.60
N GLY A 105 -2.78 -4.75 0.62
CA GLY A 105 -4.13 -4.55 0.09
C GLY A 105 -4.75 -5.83 -0.45
N LEU A 106 -3.97 -6.65 -1.16
CA LEU A 106 -4.39 -7.94 -1.68
C LEU A 106 -4.74 -8.94 -0.58
N LEU A 107 -3.86 -9.10 0.41
CA LEU A 107 -4.09 -9.99 1.55
C LEU A 107 -5.29 -9.53 2.38
N TYR A 108 -5.43 -8.21 2.58
CA TYR A 108 -6.58 -7.63 3.24
C TYR A 108 -7.89 -7.91 2.49
N SER A 109 -7.92 -7.67 1.18
CA SER A 109 -9.11 -7.91 0.34
C SER A 109 -9.51 -9.39 0.26
N ARG A 110 -8.55 -10.31 0.39
CA ARG A 110 -8.83 -11.75 0.48
C ARG A 110 -9.44 -12.15 1.82
N LYS A 111 -9.09 -11.44 2.91
CA LYS A 111 -9.53 -11.74 4.28
C LYS A 111 -10.84 -11.04 4.64
N TYR A 112 -11.05 -9.81 4.14
CA TYR A 112 -12.17 -8.94 4.47
C TYR A 112 -12.78 -8.32 3.19
N PRO A 113 -13.29 -9.14 2.25
CA PRO A 113 -13.81 -8.65 0.98
C PRO A 113 -14.98 -7.68 1.13
N GLU A 114 -15.77 -7.81 2.18
CA GLU A 114 -16.93 -6.96 2.49
C GLU A 114 -16.54 -5.50 2.83
N LYS A 115 -15.29 -5.27 3.24
CA LYS A 115 -14.75 -3.93 3.53
C LYS A 115 -14.14 -3.24 2.31
N VAL A 116 -14.02 -3.94 1.17
CA VAL A 116 -13.28 -3.45 0.01
C VAL A 116 -14.21 -3.34 -1.20
N LYS A 117 -14.39 -2.12 -1.71
CA LYS A 117 -15.19 -1.85 -2.90
C LYS A 117 -14.49 -2.28 -4.18
N SER A 118 -13.20 -2.03 -4.27
CA SER A 118 -12.29 -2.54 -5.30
C SER A 118 -10.84 -2.46 -4.85
N LEU A 119 -9.98 -3.22 -5.48
CA LEU A 119 -8.53 -3.19 -5.26
C LEU A 119 -7.81 -2.77 -6.54
N THR A 120 -6.91 -1.80 -6.41
CA THR A 120 -5.96 -1.42 -7.46
C THR A 120 -4.55 -1.75 -7.04
N LEU A 121 -3.89 -2.60 -7.81
CA LEU A 121 -2.50 -3.04 -7.62
C LEU A 121 -1.61 -2.28 -8.61
N LEU A 122 -0.58 -1.62 -8.11
CA LEU A 122 0.44 -0.94 -8.91
C LEU A 122 1.75 -1.71 -8.80
N SER A 123 2.24 -2.23 -9.93
CA SER A 123 3.47 -3.04 -10.01
C SER A 123 3.48 -4.23 -9.03
N VAL A 124 2.40 -5.01 -9.05
CA VAL A 124 2.25 -6.26 -8.27
C VAL A 124 1.94 -7.40 -9.23
N GLY A 125 2.84 -8.37 -9.31
CA GLY A 125 2.68 -9.54 -10.16
C GLY A 125 1.74 -10.60 -9.59
N VAL A 126 1.45 -11.63 -10.38
CA VAL A 126 0.61 -12.77 -9.97
C VAL A 126 1.22 -13.55 -8.80
N ASN A 127 2.54 -13.51 -8.64
CA ASN A 127 3.26 -13.93 -7.43
C ASN A 127 3.51 -12.69 -6.55
N PRO A 128 2.53 -12.27 -5.76
CA PRO A 128 2.48 -10.90 -5.23
C PRO A 128 3.51 -10.60 -4.12
N ALA A 129 4.20 -11.63 -3.64
CA ALA A 129 5.31 -11.46 -2.69
C ALA A 129 6.62 -11.04 -3.37
N VAL A 130 6.71 -11.09 -4.71
CA VAL A 130 7.90 -10.64 -5.43
C VAL A 130 7.92 -9.12 -5.47
N ASP A 131 8.84 -8.51 -4.73
CA ASP A 131 9.09 -7.09 -4.64
C ASP A 131 10.58 -6.77 -4.93
N TRP A 132 10.97 -5.51 -4.90
CA TRP A 132 12.35 -5.10 -5.14
C TRP A 132 13.31 -5.63 -4.06
N GLN A 133 12.85 -5.81 -2.82
CA GLN A 133 13.66 -6.35 -1.73
C GLN A 133 13.95 -7.84 -1.97
N ALA A 134 13.00 -8.60 -2.54
CA ALA A 134 13.25 -9.97 -2.97
C ALA A 134 14.40 -10.04 -3.98
N HIS A 135 14.39 -9.18 -4.99
CA HIS A 135 15.47 -9.08 -5.99
C HIS A 135 16.80 -8.68 -5.35
N TYR A 136 16.76 -7.69 -4.45
CA TYR A 136 17.97 -7.24 -3.70
C TYR A 136 18.59 -8.39 -2.91
N TYR A 137 17.81 -9.12 -2.11
CA TYR A 137 18.34 -10.22 -1.29
C TYR A 137 18.88 -11.39 -2.12
N VAL A 138 18.23 -11.68 -3.28
CA VAL A 138 18.78 -12.69 -4.22
C VAL A 138 20.14 -12.27 -4.75
N GLN A 139 20.24 -11.04 -5.24
CA GLN A 139 21.49 -10.56 -5.83
C GLN A 139 22.60 -10.41 -4.78
N LEU A 140 22.24 -10.00 -3.55
CA LEU A 140 23.21 -9.90 -2.45
C LEU A 140 23.85 -11.25 -2.10
N GLN A 141 23.12 -12.36 -2.27
CA GLN A 141 23.66 -13.71 -2.03
C GLN A 141 24.46 -14.26 -3.22
N LEU A 142 24.15 -13.85 -4.43
CA LEU A 142 24.72 -14.42 -5.66
C LEU A 142 25.93 -13.63 -6.19
N LEU A 143 25.96 -12.32 -5.94
CA LEU A 143 26.95 -11.44 -6.57
C LEU A 143 28.07 -11.08 -5.58
N PRO A 144 29.36 -11.28 -5.96
CA PRO A 144 30.51 -10.90 -5.13
C PRO A 144 30.78 -9.39 -5.24
N CYS A 145 29.82 -8.56 -4.85
CA CYS A 145 29.94 -7.11 -4.90
C CYS A 145 29.55 -6.45 -3.56
N THR A 146 29.96 -5.19 -3.37
CA THR A 146 29.61 -4.46 -2.16
C THR A 146 28.11 -4.09 -2.18
N ARG A 147 27.52 -3.96 -0.99
CA ARG A 147 26.13 -3.48 -0.81
C ARG A 147 25.85 -2.18 -1.60
N GLN A 148 26.83 -1.25 -1.59
CA GLN A 148 26.69 0.04 -2.29
C GLN A 148 26.57 -0.13 -3.82
N VAL A 149 27.38 -1.02 -4.39
CA VAL A 149 27.31 -1.34 -5.83
C VAL A 149 25.97 -1.97 -6.16
N LEU A 150 25.51 -2.92 -5.34
CA LEU A 150 24.25 -3.58 -5.53
C LEU A 150 23.06 -2.59 -5.44
N LEU A 151 23.03 -1.73 -4.43
CA LEU A 151 21.97 -0.70 -4.32
C LEU A 151 22.00 0.27 -5.49
N SER A 152 23.19 0.65 -6.00
CA SER A 152 23.29 1.47 -7.21
C SER A 152 22.72 0.76 -8.44
N GLN A 153 22.90 -0.56 -8.52
CA GLN A 153 22.27 -1.39 -9.56
C GLN A 153 20.76 -1.45 -9.39
N MET A 154 20.26 -1.61 -8.16
CA MET A 154 18.82 -1.57 -7.88
C MET A 154 18.20 -0.21 -8.24
N VAL A 155 18.90 0.90 -8.04
CA VAL A 155 18.44 2.22 -8.50
C VAL A 155 18.21 2.22 -10.01
N LYS A 156 19.13 1.65 -10.80
CA LYS A 156 18.94 1.55 -12.27
C LYS A 156 17.71 0.70 -12.62
N SER A 157 17.53 -0.38 -11.90
CA SER A 157 16.41 -1.31 -12.10
C SER A 157 15.05 -0.67 -11.81
N LEU A 158 14.97 0.16 -10.78
CA LEU A 158 13.73 0.75 -10.30
C LEU A 158 13.39 2.09 -10.97
N PHE A 159 14.40 2.91 -11.25
CA PHE A 159 14.23 4.30 -11.67
C PHE A 159 14.89 4.64 -13.02
N GLY A 160 15.58 3.67 -13.64
CA GLY A 160 16.36 3.91 -14.84
C GLY A 160 17.72 4.56 -14.57
N HIS A 161 18.35 5.07 -15.65
CA HIS A 161 19.68 5.66 -15.58
C HIS A 161 19.66 7.11 -15.09
N HIS A 162 20.46 7.40 -14.08
CA HIS A 162 20.63 8.73 -13.49
C HIS A 162 22.11 9.08 -13.36
N ASN A 163 22.40 10.38 -13.21
CA ASN A 163 23.75 10.84 -12.85
C ASN A 163 24.12 10.41 -11.42
N HIS A 164 25.42 10.47 -11.12
CA HIS A 164 25.96 10.00 -9.82
C HIS A 164 25.27 10.66 -8.60
N ARG A 165 24.99 11.96 -8.65
CA ARG A 165 24.37 12.69 -7.54
C ARG A 165 22.95 12.19 -7.24
N ILE A 166 22.13 12.00 -8.29
CA ILE A 166 20.76 11.49 -8.15
C ILE A 166 20.81 10.04 -7.69
N THR A 167 21.67 9.20 -8.29
CA THR A 167 21.86 7.80 -7.89
C THR A 167 22.20 7.68 -6.41
N LYS A 168 23.12 8.50 -5.88
CA LYS A 168 23.48 8.50 -4.45
C LYS A 168 22.26 8.83 -3.57
N GLY A 169 21.47 9.83 -3.95
CA GLY A 169 20.22 10.17 -3.22
C GLY A 169 19.21 9.04 -3.23
N LEU A 170 19.03 8.36 -4.37
CA LEU A 170 18.12 7.21 -4.49
C LEU A 170 18.62 6.01 -3.70
N VAL A 171 19.93 5.75 -3.66
CA VAL A 171 20.52 4.69 -2.82
C VAL A 171 20.16 4.93 -1.35
N THR A 172 20.28 6.17 -0.84
CA THR A 172 19.88 6.47 0.54
C THR A 172 18.40 6.17 0.79
N ILE A 173 17.54 6.43 -0.18
CA ILE A 173 16.11 6.09 -0.09
C ILE A 173 15.90 4.57 -0.03
N LEU A 174 16.62 3.79 -0.84
CA LEU A 174 16.55 2.33 -0.79
C LEU A 174 17.07 1.78 0.55
N GLU A 175 18.13 2.37 1.12
CA GLU A 175 18.64 2.01 2.44
C GLU A 175 17.60 2.26 3.55
N GLN A 176 16.89 3.38 3.47
CA GLN A 176 15.79 3.70 4.39
C GLN A 176 14.63 2.71 4.24
N ASP A 177 14.29 2.34 3.01
CA ASP A 177 13.23 1.36 2.75
C ASP A 177 13.58 -0.02 3.31
N LEU A 178 14.83 -0.48 3.14
CA LEU A 178 15.32 -1.72 3.75
C LEU A 178 15.27 -1.71 5.29
N ALA A 179 15.39 -0.53 5.91
CA ALA A 179 15.43 -0.39 7.36
C ALA A 179 14.04 -0.24 8.01
N PHE A 180 13.08 0.37 7.32
CA PHE A 180 11.81 0.81 7.93
C PHE A 180 10.55 0.31 7.24
N SER A 181 10.69 -0.47 6.17
CA SER A 181 9.54 -1.02 5.44
C SER A 181 9.43 -2.52 5.68
N PRO A 182 8.24 -3.05 5.95
CA PRO A 182 8.05 -4.48 6.04
C PRO A 182 8.26 -5.12 4.68
N SER A 183 8.89 -6.29 4.67
CA SER A 183 8.97 -7.15 3.49
C SER A 183 8.62 -8.58 3.90
N PRO A 184 7.98 -9.37 3.03
CA PRO A 184 7.85 -10.80 3.26
C PRO A 184 9.20 -11.53 3.20
N HIS A 185 10.25 -10.82 2.73
CA HIS A 185 11.58 -11.39 2.51
C HIS A 185 12.63 -10.86 3.49
N SER A 186 13.67 -11.66 3.71
CA SER A 186 14.88 -11.28 4.43
C SER A 186 16.07 -12.05 3.87
N LEU A 187 17.27 -11.82 4.40
CA LEU A 187 18.47 -12.62 4.05
C LEU A 187 18.25 -14.14 4.25
N TYR A 188 17.45 -14.51 5.25
CA TYR A 188 17.29 -15.91 5.68
C TYR A 188 15.94 -16.50 5.34
N LYS A 189 14.95 -15.69 4.97
CA LYS A 189 13.58 -16.12 4.72
C LYS A 189 13.07 -15.56 3.41
N ARG A 190 12.52 -16.45 2.59
CA ARG A 190 11.75 -16.09 1.40
C ARG A 190 10.34 -16.61 1.56
N VAL A 191 9.38 -15.75 1.33
CA VAL A 191 7.97 -16.08 1.42
C VAL A 191 7.39 -16.12 0.01
N SER A 192 6.63 -17.18 -0.28
CA SER A 192 5.81 -17.26 -1.47
C SER A 192 4.35 -17.08 -1.07
N VAL A 193 3.66 -16.20 -1.77
CA VAL A 193 2.22 -16.07 -1.68
C VAL A 193 1.63 -16.63 -2.97
N PRO A 194 0.88 -17.73 -2.91
CA PRO A 194 0.38 -18.38 -4.12
C PRO A 194 -0.60 -17.48 -4.88
N PRO A 195 -0.58 -17.57 -6.22
CA PRO A 195 -1.62 -16.97 -7.06
C PRO A 195 -3.00 -17.42 -6.62
N LYS A 196 -3.93 -16.50 -6.52
CA LYS A 196 -5.32 -16.76 -6.17
C LYS A 196 -6.19 -15.58 -6.58
N ALA A 197 -7.41 -15.86 -7.03
CA ALA A 197 -8.41 -14.83 -7.32
C ALA A 197 -8.73 -13.97 -6.07
N VAL A 198 -9.26 -12.79 -6.31
CA VAL A 198 -9.80 -11.87 -5.31
C VAL A 198 -11.29 -11.75 -5.55
N GLN A 199 -12.10 -11.75 -4.50
CA GLN A 199 -13.56 -11.66 -4.66
C GLN A 199 -14.02 -10.26 -5.12
N VAL A 200 -13.30 -9.23 -4.70
CA VAL A 200 -13.59 -7.83 -5.06
C VAL A 200 -13.10 -7.50 -6.48
N PRO A 201 -13.70 -6.50 -7.17
CA PRO A 201 -13.19 -6.02 -8.45
C PRO A 201 -11.71 -5.64 -8.36
N LEU A 202 -10.92 -6.11 -9.30
CA LEU A 202 -9.47 -5.98 -9.31
C LEU A 202 -8.98 -5.21 -10.55
N MET A 203 -8.13 -4.22 -10.32
CA MET A 203 -7.35 -3.58 -11.37
C MET A 203 -5.85 -3.78 -11.10
N VAL A 204 -5.12 -4.24 -12.10
CA VAL A 204 -3.66 -4.36 -12.06
C VAL A 204 -3.06 -3.39 -13.07
N CYS A 205 -2.11 -2.57 -12.61
CA CYS A 205 -1.37 -1.63 -13.44
C CYS A 205 0.12 -1.88 -13.31
N GLY A 206 0.84 -1.79 -14.42
CA GLY A 206 2.30 -1.88 -14.44
C GLY A 206 2.89 -1.37 -15.74
N CYS A 207 4.21 -1.50 -15.86
CA CYS A 207 4.95 -1.17 -17.09
C CYS A 207 5.60 -2.40 -17.69
N LYS A 208 5.73 -2.44 -19.02
CA LYS A 208 6.35 -3.57 -19.74
C LYS A 208 7.84 -3.68 -19.51
N ASP A 209 8.49 -2.56 -19.20
CA ASP A 209 9.92 -2.45 -18.91
C ASP A 209 10.25 -2.59 -17.40
N ASP A 210 9.26 -2.93 -16.56
CA ASP A 210 9.49 -3.24 -15.15
C ASP A 210 10.26 -4.58 -15.04
N ILE A 211 11.47 -4.55 -14.49
CA ILE A 211 12.30 -5.73 -14.29
C ILE A 211 12.12 -6.40 -12.92
N ILE A 212 11.36 -5.76 -12.03
CA ILE A 212 10.97 -6.35 -10.74
C ILE A 212 9.71 -7.19 -10.91
N VAL A 213 8.73 -6.63 -11.59
CA VAL A 213 7.46 -7.29 -11.93
C VAL A 213 7.30 -7.23 -13.45
N ASP A 214 7.89 -8.21 -14.12
CA ASP A 214 7.89 -8.27 -15.57
C ASP A 214 6.49 -8.44 -16.17
N SER A 215 6.38 -8.26 -17.48
CA SER A 215 5.12 -8.38 -18.19
C SER A 215 4.47 -9.76 -18.03
N ASN A 216 5.24 -10.84 -17.93
CA ASN A 216 4.69 -12.19 -17.73
C ASN A 216 4.05 -12.31 -16.34
N ALA A 217 4.69 -11.74 -15.30
CA ALA A 217 4.14 -11.71 -13.96
C ALA A 217 2.85 -10.88 -13.88
N LEU A 218 2.73 -9.79 -14.65
CA LEU A 218 1.50 -9.01 -14.77
C LEU A 218 0.43 -9.77 -15.56
N GLN A 219 0.77 -10.33 -16.72
CA GLN A 219 -0.16 -11.09 -17.56
C GLN A 219 -0.69 -12.35 -16.86
N GLY A 220 0.09 -12.92 -15.95
CA GLY A 220 -0.31 -14.07 -15.13
C GLY A 220 -1.59 -13.85 -14.32
N TRP A 221 -1.95 -12.60 -14.02
CA TRP A 221 -3.22 -12.28 -13.37
C TRP A 221 -4.44 -12.65 -14.20
N LYS A 222 -4.36 -12.69 -15.54
CA LYS A 222 -5.50 -12.99 -16.42
C LYS A 222 -6.15 -14.33 -16.12
N SER A 223 -5.38 -15.34 -15.67
CA SER A 223 -5.90 -16.63 -15.27
C SER A 223 -6.77 -16.59 -14.01
N TRP A 224 -6.75 -15.47 -13.27
CA TRP A 224 -7.44 -15.29 -12.01
C TRP A 224 -8.50 -14.19 -12.06
N PHE A 225 -8.67 -13.55 -13.24
CA PHE A 225 -9.59 -12.45 -13.44
C PHE A 225 -11.03 -12.90 -13.56
N LYS A 226 -11.91 -12.05 -13.04
CA LYS A 226 -13.35 -12.05 -13.26
C LYS A 226 -13.68 -11.06 -14.39
N GLU A 227 -14.94 -11.07 -14.83
CA GLU A 227 -15.41 -10.22 -15.92
C GLU A 227 -15.13 -8.71 -15.70
N CYS A 228 -15.29 -8.24 -14.48
CA CYS A 228 -15.05 -6.84 -14.13
C CYS A 228 -13.59 -6.47 -13.91
N ASP A 229 -12.67 -7.45 -13.85
CA ASP A 229 -11.26 -7.19 -13.57
C ASP A 229 -10.54 -6.62 -14.80
N ARG A 230 -9.50 -5.83 -14.56
CA ARG A 230 -8.76 -5.13 -15.62
C ARG A 230 -7.26 -5.23 -15.40
N LEU A 231 -6.54 -5.45 -16.51
CA LEU A 231 -5.09 -5.29 -16.58
C LEU A 231 -4.76 -4.13 -17.53
N TRP A 232 -3.89 -3.25 -17.07
CA TRP A 232 -3.35 -2.19 -17.91
C TRP A 232 -1.83 -2.14 -17.78
N GLU A 233 -1.15 -2.22 -18.92
CA GLU A 233 0.30 -2.11 -19.01
C GLU A 233 0.67 -0.90 -19.86
N TYR A 234 1.61 -0.11 -19.37
CA TYR A 234 2.21 0.98 -20.12
C TYR A 234 3.56 0.53 -20.69
N PRO A 235 4.01 1.04 -21.84
CA PRO A 235 5.25 0.60 -22.48
C PRO A 235 6.50 0.81 -21.62
N GLU A 236 6.58 1.92 -20.88
CA GLU A 236 7.76 2.41 -20.17
C GLU A 236 7.41 3.02 -18.82
N GLY A 237 8.40 3.12 -17.90
CA GLY A 237 8.25 3.73 -16.59
C GLY A 237 8.69 2.82 -15.43
N GLY A 238 9.12 1.60 -15.74
CA GLY A 238 9.68 0.65 -14.78
C GLY A 238 8.75 0.36 -13.62
N HIS A 239 9.34 0.07 -12.47
CA HIS A 239 8.59 -0.28 -11.26
C HIS A 239 7.75 0.88 -10.69
N PHE A 240 8.13 2.12 -10.98
CA PHE A 240 7.42 3.33 -10.55
C PHE A 240 6.60 3.98 -11.68
N CYS A 241 5.92 3.18 -12.49
CA CYS A 241 5.06 3.60 -13.59
C CYS A 241 4.11 4.75 -13.21
N HIS A 242 3.51 4.68 -12.04
CA HIS A 242 2.58 5.67 -11.49
C HIS A 242 3.24 7.01 -11.13
N TYR A 243 4.53 7.02 -10.87
CA TYR A 243 5.32 8.24 -10.67
C TYR A 243 5.67 8.92 -12.00
N PHE A 244 6.14 8.15 -12.98
CA PHE A 244 6.55 8.69 -14.28
C PHE A 244 5.37 9.08 -15.16
N HIS A 245 4.24 8.33 -15.05
CA HIS A 245 3.05 8.51 -15.89
C HIS A 245 1.75 8.69 -15.07
N PRO A 246 1.69 9.59 -14.06
CA PRO A 246 0.57 9.67 -13.13
C PRO A 246 -0.77 9.96 -13.81
N ASN A 247 -0.77 10.79 -14.86
CA ASN A 247 -2.00 11.11 -15.61
C ASN A 247 -2.52 9.91 -16.43
N ARG A 248 -1.61 9.07 -16.96
CA ARG A 248 -1.99 7.88 -17.72
C ARG A 248 -2.58 6.83 -16.81
N VAL A 249 -1.84 6.48 -15.74
CA VAL A 249 -2.28 5.53 -14.72
C VAL A 249 -3.59 6.00 -14.08
N GLY A 250 -3.64 7.25 -13.63
CA GLY A 250 -4.82 7.80 -12.95
C GLY A 250 -6.07 7.77 -13.80
N ARG A 251 -5.98 8.07 -15.11
CA ARG A 251 -7.11 7.98 -16.04
C ARG A 251 -7.66 6.56 -16.13
N GLN A 252 -6.79 5.54 -16.15
CA GLN A 252 -7.24 4.15 -16.21
C GLN A 252 -7.92 3.72 -14.90
N ILE A 253 -7.39 4.14 -13.77
CA ILE A 253 -7.99 3.86 -12.45
C ILE A 253 -9.38 4.50 -12.36
N VAL A 254 -9.53 5.77 -12.76
CA VAL A 254 -10.83 6.46 -12.74
C VAL A 254 -11.84 5.75 -13.64
N ARG A 255 -11.46 5.39 -14.87
CA ARG A 255 -12.32 4.63 -15.80
C ARG A 255 -12.76 3.28 -15.22
N PHE A 256 -11.83 2.60 -14.53
CA PHE A 256 -12.18 1.36 -13.85
C PHE A 256 -13.24 1.59 -12.77
N TRP A 257 -13.09 2.60 -11.91
CA TRP A 257 -14.09 2.90 -10.89
C TRP A 257 -15.45 3.33 -11.48
N GLU A 258 -15.44 4.08 -12.57
CA GLU A 258 -16.66 4.47 -13.30
C GLU A 258 -17.38 3.24 -13.85
N SER A 259 -16.66 2.27 -14.41
CA SER A 259 -17.25 1.03 -14.92
C SER A 259 -17.91 0.16 -13.84
N LEU A 260 -17.49 0.29 -12.58
CA LEU A 260 -18.10 -0.41 -11.44
C LEU A 260 -19.39 0.28 -10.92
N SER A 261 -19.59 1.53 -11.30
CA SER A 261 -20.75 2.33 -10.86
C SER A 261 -21.89 2.34 -11.88
N SER A 262 -21.62 1.89 -13.11
CA SER A 262 -22.65 1.80 -14.15
C SER A 262 -23.52 0.55 -13.90
N PRO A 263 -24.86 0.67 -13.90
CA PRO A 263 -25.73 -0.50 -13.85
C PRO A 263 -25.44 -1.42 -15.05
N VAL A 264 -25.33 -2.71 -14.79
CA VAL A 264 -25.26 -3.72 -15.85
C VAL A 264 -26.53 -3.56 -16.70
N PRO A 265 -26.44 -3.36 -18.02
CA PRO A 265 -27.64 -3.32 -18.86
C PRO A 265 -28.38 -4.64 -18.68
N GLU A 266 -29.67 -4.55 -18.29
CA GLU A 266 -30.52 -5.73 -18.25
C GLU A 266 -30.47 -6.44 -19.61
N PRO A 267 -30.32 -7.78 -19.62
CA PRO A 267 -30.41 -8.52 -20.85
C PRO A 267 -31.76 -8.23 -21.50
N LEU A 268 -31.73 -7.71 -22.74
CA LEU A 268 -32.93 -7.50 -23.54
C LEU A 268 -33.76 -8.79 -23.49
N ALA A 269 -34.92 -8.72 -22.87
CA ALA A 269 -35.89 -9.80 -22.92
C ALA A 269 -36.19 -10.08 -24.39
N ILE A 270 -35.73 -11.22 -24.88
CA ILE A 270 -36.08 -11.72 -26.20
C ILE A 270 -37.57 -12.09 -26.07
N SER A 271 -38.42 -11.20 -26.56
CA SER A 271 -39.86 -11.51 -26.73
C SER A 271 -39.99 -12.62 -27.79
N SER A 272 -40.34 -13.79 -27.32
CA SER A 272 -40.76 -14.94 -28.12
C SER A 272 -42.06 -14.71 -28.84
#